data_a713609ecd9eabb1d84897a0793e890d
#
_entry.id   a713609ecd9eabb1d84897a0793e890d
#
_cell.length_a   1.000
_cell.length_b   1.000
_cell.length_c   1.000
_cell.angle_alpha   90.00
_cell.angle_beta   90.00
_cell.angle_gamma   90.00
#
_symmetry.space_group_name_H-M   'P 1'
#
loop_
_entity.id
_entity.type
_entity.pdbx_description
1 polymer ?
#
loop_
_entity_poly.entity_id
_entity_poly.type
_entity_poly.pdbx_seq_one_letter_code
_entity_poly.pdbx_strand_id
1 'polypeptide(L)'
;MMTEPRAPLLLALFEPDIAQNAGAMMRTCACLGVEAAIIEPAGFRIADSRFRRAGMDYVNALTIKTHDSWDNFAAWLASSHRRLVLLTTKGDTSLWEFAFREGDVILVGRESAGVPESVMASADVRLRIPIQPQLRSLNVGIAATMAITEALRQIGRLPGARTRTRIP
;
A
#
# COMPACT_ATOMS: atom_id res chain seq x y z
N MET A 1 21.20 4.03 -20.02
CA MET A 1 20.96 3.37 -18.72
C MET A 1 19.52 2.89 -18.72
N MET A 2 19.32 1.59 -18.80
CA MET A 2 17.97 1.02 -18.72
C MET A 2 17.50 1.19 -17.27
N THR A 3 16.54 2.09 -17.03
CA THR A 3 15.84 2.14 -15.76
C THR A 3 15.07 0.83 -15.62
N GLU A 4 15.30 0.09 -14.53
CA GLU A 4 14.45 -1.06 -14.22
C GLU A 4 12.98 -0.68 -14.34
N PRO A 5 12.14 -1.54 -14.92
CA PRO A 5 10.72 -1.23 -15.06
C PRO A 5 10.15 -0.96 -13.66
N ARG A 6 9.74 0.28 -13.45
CA ARG A 6 9.15 0.74 -12.21
C ARG A 6 7.86 -0.04 -11.96
N ALA A 7 7.72 -0.65 -10.79
CA ALA A 7 6.47 -1.31 -10.44
C ALA A 7 5.29 -0.33 -10.54
N PRO A 8 4.14 -0.79 -11.01
CA PRO A 8 2.98 0.05 -11.27
C PRO A 8 2.47 0.77 -10.03
N LEU A 9 2.62 0.16 -8.86
CA LEU A 9 2.19 0.68 -7.55
C LEU A 9 3.20 0.27 -6.48
N LEU A 10 3.18 0.99 -5.35
CA LEU A 10 3.87 0.61 -4.13
C LEU A 10 2.88 0.70 -2.95
N LEU A 11 2.83 -0.34 -2.12
CA LEU A 11 2.16 -0.30 -0.83
C LEU A 11 3.18 0.01 0.26
N ALA A 12 3.00 1.10 0.99
CA ALA A 12 3.82 1.46 2.14
C ALA A 12 3.04 1.28 3.44
N LEU A 13 3.65 0.63 4.42
CA LEU A 13 3.11 0.40 5.75
C LEU A 13 3.80 1.35 6.72
N PHE A 14 3.06 2.29 7.30
CA PHE A 14 3.57 3.20 8.31
C PHE A 14 3.60 2.51 9.67
N GLU A 15 4.80 2.26 10.18
CA GLU A 15 5.04 1.69 11.52
C GLU A 15 4.05 0.56 11.88
N PRO A 16 3.90 -0.49 11.06
CA PRO A 16 2.88 -1.53 11.27
C PRO A 16 3.13 -2.24 12.59
N ASP A 17 2.06 -2.47 13.36
CA ASP A 17 2.16 -3.05 14.70
C ASP A 17 1.60 -4.47 14.81
N ILE A 18 0.90 -4.98 13.80
CA ILE A 18 0.36 -6.35 13.77
C ILE A 18 1.02 -7.18 12.67
N ALA A 19 1.88 -8.13 13.08
CA ALA A 19 2.66 -8.96 12.17
C ALA A 19 1.82 -9.73 11.15
N GLN A 20 0.68 -10.28 11.57
CA GLN A 20 -0.22 -11.04 10.70
C GLN A 20 -0.83 -10.18 9.58
N ASN A 21 -1.24 -8.95 9.90
CA ASN A 21 -1.78 -8.02 8.90
C ASN A 21 -0.70 -7.61 7.90
N ALA A 22 0.50 -7.29 8.38
CA ALA A 22 1.62 -6.96 7.52
C ALA A 22 2.00 -8.13 6.59
N GLY A 23 2.08 -9.35 7.12
CA GLY A 23 2.34 -10.54 6.32
C GLY A 23 1.28 -10.79 5.25
N ALA A 24 0.00 -10.62 5.57
CA ALA A 24 -1.09 -10.76 4.61
C ALA A 24 -1.01 -9.69 3.51
N MET A 25 -0.66 -8.45 3.85
CA MET A 25 -0.45 -7.38 2.87
C MET A 25 0.74 -7.65 1.96
N MET A 26 1.86 -8.18 2.48
CA MET A 26 3.00 -8.60 1.67
C MET A 26 2.62 -9.70 0.68
N ARG A 27 1.83 -10.69 1.14
CA ARG A 27 1.31 -11.74 0.25
C ARG A 27 0.44 -11.17 -0.86
N THR A 28 -0.43 -10.23 -0.55
CA THR A 28 -1.26 -9.52 -1.55
C THR A 28 -0.37 -8.80 -2.57
N CYS A 29 0.65 -8.07 -2.12
CA CYS A 29 1.58 -7.38 -3.00
C CYS A 29 2.30 -8.35 -3.94
N ALA A 30 2.82 -9.46 -3.42
CA ALA A 30 3.48 -10.48 -4.23
C ALA A 30 2.53 -11.09 -5.29
N CYS A 31 1.31 -11.45 -4.90
CA CYS A 31 0.33 -12.04 -5.81
C CYS A 31 -0.13 -11.06 -6.91
N LEU A 32 -0.15 -9.77 -6.64
CA LEU A 32 -0.65 -8.76 -7.56
C LEU A 32 0.44 -7.97 -8.29
N GLY A 33 1.72 -8.28 -8.05
CA GLY A 33 2.85 -7.61 -8.71
C GLY A 33 3.04 -6.15 -8.25
N VAL A 34 2.80 -5.87 -6.98
CA VAL A 34 2.94 -4.56 -6.36
C VAL A 34 4.19 -4.54 -5.48
N GLU A 35 4.99 -3.49 -5.54
CA GLU A 35 6.09 -3.29 -4.60
C GLU A 35 5.59 -3.03 -3.18
N ALA A 36 6.41 -3.34 -2.18
CA ALA A 36 6.08 -3.10 -0.79
C ALA A 36 7.20 -2.36 -0.07
N ALA A 37 6.82 -1.50 0.89
CA ALA A 37 7.74 -0.83 1.80
C ALA A 37 7.24 -0.90 3.24
N ILE A 38 8.16 -1.05 4.18
CA ILE A 38 7.89 -0.94 5.62
C ILE A 38 8.65 0.28 6.13
N ILE A 39 7.92 1.15 6.82
CA ILE A 39 8.48 2.33 7.50
C ILE A 39 8.60 1.98 8.98
N GLU A 40 9.81 1.93 9.47
CA GLU A 40 10.12 1.61 10.86
C GLU A 40 9.82 2.83 11.81
N PRO A 41 9.61 2.57 13.11
CA PRO A 41 9.68 1.26 13.78
C PRO A 41 8.42 0.42 13.58
N ALA A 42 8.60 -0.86 13.26
CA ALA A 42 7.50 -1.82 13.25
C ALA A 42 7.37 -2.52 14.61
N GLY A 43 6.17 -2.94 14.98
CA GLY A 43 5.91 -3.68 16.22
C GLY A 43 6.37 -5.14 16.19
N PHE A 44 7.06 -5.57 15.13
CA PHE A 44 7.55 -6.93 14.92
C PHE A 44 8.81 -6.89 14.04
N ARG A 45 9.51 -8.02 13.98
CA ARG A 45 10.64 -8.20 13.05
C ARG A 45 10.16 -8.95 11.80
N ILE A 46 10.77 -8.69 10.65
CA ILE A 46 10.51 -9.45 9.41
C ILE A 46 10.77 -10.96 9.61
N ALA A 47 11.68 -11.32 10.52
CA ALA A 47 11.92 -12.71 10.93
C ALA A 47 10.83 -13.29 11.85
N ASP A 48 9.85 -12.49 12.31
CA ASP A 48 8.75 -12.96 13.18
C ASP A 48 7.96 -14.07 12.47
N SER A 49 7.74 -15.18 13.19
CA SER A 49 7.05 -16.34 12.63
C SER A 49 5.61 -16.04 12.22
N ARG A 50 4.94 -15.10 12.90
CA ARG A 50 3.57 -14.67 12.58
C ARG A 50 3.53 -13.91 11.27
N PHE A 51 4.50 -13.01 11.06
CA PHE A 51 4.67 -12.28 9.80
C PHE A 51 4.95 -13.25 8.65
N ARG A 52 5.94 -14.15 8.82
CA ARG A 52 6.33 -15.13 7.80
C ARG A 52 5.21 -16.12 7.49
N ARG A 53 4.48 -16.59 8.52
CA ARG A 53 3.36 -17.51 8.32
C ARG A 53 2.22 -16.86 7.53
N ALA A 54 1.87 -15.61 7.81
CA ALA A 54 0.82 -14.88 7.10
C ALA A 54 1.23 -14.58 5.64
N GLY A 55 2.50 -14.24 5.41
CA GLY A 55 3.05 -13.98 4.08
C GLY A 55 3.37 -15.24 3.28
N MET A 56 3.47 -16.41 3.95
CA MET A 56 3.91 -17.69 3.35
C MET A 56 5.25 -17.53 2.61
N ASP A 57 5.51 -18.37 1.62
CA ASP A 57 6.73 -18.32 0.80
C ASP A 57 6.78 -17.09 -0.12
N TYR A 58 5.66 -16.39 -0.29
CA TYR A 58 5.57 -15.22 -1.15
C TYR A 58 6.40 -14.04 -0.66
N VAL A 59 6.65 -13.93 0.64
CA VAL A 59 7.53 -12.88 1.21
C VAL A 59 8.94 -12.99 0.65
N ASN A 60 9.41 -14.22 0.36
CA ASN A 60 10.74 -14.43 -0.22
C ASN A 60 10.82 -14.03 -1.70
N ALA A 61 9.68 -14.01 -2.40
CA ALA A 61 9.59 -13.59 -3.80
C ALA A 61 9.39 -12.07 -3.97
N LEU A 62 9.11 -11.37 -2.86
CA LEU A 62 8.86 -9.93 -2.85
C LEU A 62 10.08 -9.18 -2.32
N THR A 63 10.55 -8.18 -3.06
CA THR A 63 11.52 -7.23 -2.52
C THR A 63 10.80 -6.23 -1.62
N ILE A 64 11.00 -6.34 -0.31
CA ILE A 64 10.46 -5.40 0.66
C ILE A 64 11.50 -4.32 0.91
N LYS A 65 11.18 -3.08 0.58
CA LYS A 65 11.99 -1.92 0.92
C LYS A 65 11.76 -1.56 2.39
N THR A 66 12.81 -1.34 3.15
CA THR A 66 12.72 -0.91 4.54
C THR A 66 13.28 0.50 4.66
N HIS A 67 12.55 1.36 5.34
CA HIS A 67 12.98 2.72 5.67
C HIS A 67 13.06 2.86 7.18
N ASP A 68 14.19 3.29 7.70
CA ASP A 68 14.46 3.37 9.14
C ASP A 68 13.58 4.38 9.88
N SER A 69 12.94 5.28 9.14
CA SER A 69 12.03 6.28 9.69
C SER A 69 11.10 6.84 8.63
N TRP A 70 10.06 7.56 9.08
CA TRP A 70 9.23 8.37 8.19
C TRP A 70 10.04 9.39 7.39
N ASP A 71 11.02 10.06 8.01
CA ASP A 71 11.82 11.09 7.35
C ASP A 71 12.64 10.49 6.20
N ASN A 72 13.22 9.31 6.39
CA ASN A 72 13.93 8.60 5.33
C ASN A 72 13.00 8.20 4.17
N PHE A 73 11.80 7.74 4.51
CA PHE A 73 10.79 7.42 3.49
C PHE A 73 10.33 8.68 2.75
N ALA A 74 10.07 9.78 3.44
CA ALA A 74 9.64 11.04 2.84
C ALA A 74 10.70 11.63 1.90
N ALA A 75 11.99 11.56 2.28
CA ALA A 75 13.10 11.97 1.43
C ALA A 75 13.19 11.13 0.14
N TRP A 76 13.06 9.80 0.29
CA TRP A 76 12.99 8.91 -0.86
C TRP A 76 11.77 9.21 -1.76
N LEU A 77 10.59 9.41 -1.16
CA LEU A 77 9.36 9.71 -1.87
C LEU A 77 9.50 10.99 -2.71
N ALA A 78 10.04 12.05 -2.11
CA ALA A 78 10.30 13.32 -2.79
C ALA A 78 11.21 13.15 -4.01
N SER A 79 12.29 12.36 -3.87
CA SER A 79 13.21 12.07 -4.98
C SER A 79 12.60 11.17 -6.05
N SER A 80 11.60 10.38 -5.70
CA SER A 80 10.96 9.41 -6.60
C SER A 80 9.91 10.02 -7.52
N HIS A 81 9.46 11.25 -7.23
CA HIS A 81 8.36 11.93 -7.94
C HIS A 81 7.06 11.11 -7.98
N ARG A 82 6.82 10.31 -6.93
CA ARG A 82 5.58 9.53 -6.77
C ARG A 82 4.58 10.31 -5.95
N ARG A 83 3.30 10.12 -6.24
CA ARG A 83 2.20 10.69 -5.45
C ARG A 83 1.91 9.80 -4.25
N LEU A 84 1.74 10.42 -3.08
CA LEU A 84 1.39 9.75 -1.83
C LEU A 84 -0.12 9.75 -1.62
N VAL A 85 -0.70 8.57 -1.60
CA VAL A 85 -2.14 8.35 -1.41
C VAL A 85 -2.35 7.65 -0.07
N LEU A 86 -2.78 8.39 0.94
CA LEU A 86 -3.05 7.85 2.28
C LEU A 86 -4.45 7.24 2.33
N LEU A 87 -4.53 5.97 2.70
CA LEU A 87 -5.78 5.28 2.99
C LEU A 87 -6.11 5.45 4.48
N THR A 88 -7.19 6.14 4.78
CA THR A 88 -7.58 6.48 6.15
C THR A 88 -9.08 6.61 6.29
N THR A 89 -9.63 6.26 7.45
CA THR A 89 -11.07 6.48 7.74
C THR A 89 -11.45 7.96 7.78
N LYS A 90 -10.47 8.85 7.93
CA LYS A 90 -10.64 10.31 7.94
C LYS A 90 -10.42 10.95 6.55
N GLY A 91 -10.40 10.14 5.50
CA GLY A 91 -10.22 10.64 4.14
C GLY A 91 -11.40 11.48 3.68
N ASP A 92 -11.11 12.50 2.89
CA ASP A 92 -12.09 13.41 2.29
C ASP A 92 -12.56 12.93 0.90
N THR A 93 -11.80 12.09 0.25
CA THR A 93 -12.09 11.55 -1.08
C THR A 93 -12.48 10.08 -1.00
N SER A 94 -13.55 9.70 -1.69
CA SER A 94 -13.95 8.29 -1.80
C SER A 94 -12.98 7.51 -2.68
N LEU A 95 -12.60 6.28 -2.26
CA LEU A 95 -11.81 5.37 -3.08
C LEU A 95 -12.40 5.20 -4.49
N TRP A 96 -13.74 5.16 -4.58
CA TRP A 96 -14.46 4.89 -5.83
C TRP A 96 -14.49 6.08 -6.80
N GLU A 97 -14.19 7.27 -6.31
CA GLU A 97 -14.18 8.52 -7.09
C GLU A 97 -12.77 8.97 -7.47
N PHE A 98 -11.75 8.30 -6.91
CA PHE A 98 -10.36 8.70 -7.11
C PHE A 98 -9.76 8.07 -8.38
N ALA A 99 -9.01 8.88 -9.14
CA ALA A 99 -8.27 8.43 -10.32
C ALA A 99 -6.83 8.08 -9.96
N PHE A 100 -6.53 6.78 -9.87
CA PHE A 100 -5.19 6.26 -9.66
C PHE A 100 -4.31 6.43 -10.90
N ARG A 101 -2.99 6.49 -10.67
CA ARG A 101 -1.97 6.59 -11.71
C ARG A 101 -0.85 5.57 -11.47
N GLU A 102 -0.19 5.19 -12.54
CA GLU A 102 1.05 4.41 -12.40
C GLU A 102 2.07 5.17 -11.55
N GLY A 103 2.69 4.46 -10.62
CA GLY A 103 3.65 5.01 -9.70
C GLY A 103 3.06 5.53 -8.38
N ASP A 104 1.74 5.52 -8.19
CA ASP A 104 1.16 5.89 -6.90
C ASP A 104 1.71 5.04 -5.76
N VAL A 105 1.92 5.68 -4.61
CA VAL A 105 2.25 5.04 -3.35
C VAL A 105 1.03 5.06 -2.47
N ILE A 106 0.48 3.89 -2.18
CA ILE A 106 -0.63 3.74 -1.24
C ILE A 106 -0.03 3.55 0.15
N LEU A 107 -0.30 4.47 1.07
CA LEU A 107 0.15 4.42 2.45
C LEU A 107 -0.99 3.96 3.35
N VAL A 108 -0.71 2.99 4.20
CA VAL A 108 -1.60 2.56 5.28
C VAL A 108 -0.96 2.82 6.63
N GLY A 109 -1.77 3.23 7.60
CA GLY A 109 -1.32 3.53 8.94
C GLY A 109 -1.24 2.30 9.86
N ARG A 110 -0.81 2.54 11.10
CA ARG A 110 -0.82 1.55 12.18
C ARG A 110 -2.25 1.10 12.46
N GLU A 111 -2.41 -0.15 12.79
CA GLU A 111 -3.72 -0.72 13.16
C GLU A 111 -4.26 -0.06 14.44
N SER A 112 -3.38 0.24 15.39
CA SER A 112 -3.76 0.81 16.69
C SER A 112 -4.05 2.33 16.67
N ALA A 113 -3.41 3.09 15.76
CA ALA A 113 -3.41 4.56 15.85
C ALA A 113 -3.45 5.31 14.51
N GLY A 114 -3.47 4.59 13.38
CA GLY A 114 -3.37 5.24 12.06
C GLY A 114 -2.01 5.91 11.85
N VAL A 115 -2.02 7.12 11.33
CA VAL A 115 -0.82 7.95 11.12
C VAL A 115 -0.90 9.24 11.93
N PRO A 116 0.25 9.83 12.35
CA PRO A 116 0.28 11.16 12.95
C PRO A 116 -0.25 12.23 12.00
N GLU A 117 -0.70 13.36 12.55
CA GLU A 117 -1.22 14.48 11.77
C GLU A 117 -0.20 15.02 10.75
N SER A 118 1.10 15.04 11.12
CA SER A 118 2.18 15.45 10.22
C SER A 118 2.31 14.55 8.98
N VAL A 119 2.13 13.25 9.15
CA VAL A 119 2.13 12.28 8.04
C VAL A 119 0.87 12.43 7.20
N MET A 120 -0.28 12.63 7.84
CA MET A 120 -1.55 12.89 7.16
C MET A 120 -1.47 14.16 6.29
N ALA A 121 -0.87 15.21 6.81
CA ALA A 121 -0.68 16.48 6.10
C ALA A 121 0.29 16.36 4.90
N SER A 122 1.20 15.40 4.93
CA SER A 122 2.16 15.14 3.85
C SER A 122 1.55 14.37 2.66
N ALA A 123 0.36 13.79 2.82
CA ALA A 123 -0.30 13.04 1.75
C ALA A 123 -0.85 13.98 0.69
N ASP A 124 -0.62 13.63 -0.59
CA ASP A 124 -1.21 14.36 -1.72
C ASP A 124 -2.73 14.16 -1.78
N VAL A 125 -3.18 12.97 -1.38
CA VAL A 125 -4.60 12.61 -1.33
C VAL A 125 -4.86 11.73 -0.11
N ARG A 126 -6.02 11.93 0.52
CA ARG A 126 -6.51 11.13 1.64
C ARG A 126 -7.78 10.42 1.21
N LEU A 127 -7.68 9.11 1.03
CA LEU A 127 -8.78 8.27 0.59
C LEU A 127 -9.46 7.57 1.76
N ARG A 128 -10.76 7.48 1.69
CA ARG A 128 -11.55 6.61 2.54
C ARG A 128 -12.27 5.56 1.70
N ILE A 129 -12.47 4.39 2.27
CA ILE A 129 -13.40 3.39 1.75
C ILE A 129 -14.75 3.66 2.44
N PRO A 130 -15.80 4.05 1.70
CA PRO A 130 -17.13 4.20 2.29
C PRO A 130 -17.62 2.86 2.86
N ILE A 131 -18.03 2.88 4.12
CA ILE A 131 -18.62 1.74 4.85
C ILE A 131 -19.94 2.16 5.49
N GLN A 132 -20.68 1.20 6.03
CA GLN A 132 -21.94 1.49 6.72
C GLN A 132 -21.72 2.46 7.88
N PRO A 133 -22.59 3.50 8.07
CA PRO A 133 -22.32 4.62 8.98
C PRO A 133 -22.12 4.22 10.45
N GLN A 134 -22.70 3.09 10.89
CA GLN A 134 -22.59 2.60 12.26
C GLN A 134 -21.31 1.82 12.55
N LEU A 135 -20.50 1.54 11.52
CA LEU A 135 -19.24 0.78 11.64
C LEU A 135 -18.05 1.75 11.66
N ARG A 136 -16.92 1.31 12.25
CA ARG A 136 -15.75 2.16 12.48
C ARG A 136 -14.72 2.07 11.37
N SER A 137 -14.31 0.87 11.02
CA SER A 137 -13.25 0.61 10.05
C SER A 137 -13.26 -0.83 9.56
N LEU A 138 -12.61 -1.04 8.42
CA LEU A 138 -12.22 -2.36 7.94
C LEU A 138 -10.87 -2.76 8.54
N ASN A 139 -10.57 -4.07 8.52
CA ASN A 139 -9.20 -4.54 8.72
C ASN A 139 -8.26 -3.86 7.70
N VAL A 140 -7.11 -3.41 8.15
CA VAL A 140 -6.17 -2.63 7.30
C VAL A 140 -5.69 -3.43 6.09
N GLY A 141 -5.47 -4.73 6.23
CA GLY A 141 -5.05 -5.59 5.11
C GLY A 141 -6.15 -5.74 4.07
N ILE A 142 -7.41 -5.83 4.50
CA ILE A 142 -8.57 -5.86 3.60
C ILE A 142 -8.71 -4.50 2.89
N ALA A 143 -8.63 -3.41 3.63
CA ALA A 143 -8.69 -2.07 3.06
C ALA A 143 -7.59 -1.84 2.03
N ALA A 144 -6.34 -2.21 2.34
CA ALA A 144 -5.21 -2.14 1.43
C ALA A 144 -5.45 -2.97 0.15
N THR A 145 -5.97 -4.19 0.29
CA THR A 145 -6.28 -5.07 -0.84
C THR A 145 -7.33 -4.45 -1.77
N MET A 146 -8.38 -3.85 -1.20
CA MET A 146 -9.41 -3.16 -1.98
C MET A 146 -8.80 -1.99 -2.77
N ALA A 147 -7.98 -1.16 -2.13
CA ALA A 147 -7.35 -0.01 -2.76
C ALA A 147 -6.37 -0.43 -3.87
N ILE A 148 -5.53 -1.43 -3.61
CA ILE A 148 -4.58 -1.99 -4.60
C ILE A 148 -5.34 -2.56 -5.81
N THR A 149 -6.38 -3.35 -5.57
CA THR A 149 -7.14 -3.99 -6.64
C THR A 149 -7.83 -2.94 -7.52
N GLU A 150 -8.46 -1.93 -6.92
CA GLU A 150 -9.09 -0.84 -7.67
C GLU A 150 -8.05 -0.03 -8.46
N ALA A 151 -6.91 0.29 -7.85
CA ALA A 151 -5.84 1.00 -8.52
C ALA A 151 -5.30 0.23 -9.73
N LEU A 152 -5.00 -1.07 -9.56
CA LEU A 152 -4.53 -1.94 -10.65
C LEU A 152 -5.58 -2.08 -11.76
N ARG A 153 -6.88 -2.16 -11.38
CA ARG A 153 -7.97 -2.20 -12.37
C ARG A 153 -7.99 -0.94 -13.22
N GLN A 154 -7.88 0.24 -12.59
CA GLN A 154 -7.91 1.52 -13.29
C GLN A 154 -6.73 1.71 -14.25
N ILE A 155 -5.52 1.33 -13.81
CA ILE A 155 -4.31 1.47 -14.64
C ILE A 155 -4.08 0.30 -15.61
N GLY A 156 -5.00 -0.69 -15.64
CA GLY A 156 -4.92 -1.81 -16.58
C GLY A 156 -3.81 -2.82 -16.26
N ARG A 157 -3.43 -2.99 -14.99
CA ARG A 157 -2.34 -3.85 -14.53
C ARG A 157 -2.77 -5.03 -13.66
N LEU A 158 -4.07 -5.37 -13.62
CA LEU A 158 -4.52 -6.57 -12.93
C LEU A 158 -3.90 -7.82 -13.58
N PRO A 159 -3.37 -8.77 -12.79
CA PRO A 159 -2.90 -10.05 -13.30
C PRO A 159 -4.02 -10.78 -14.06
N GLY A 160 -3.69 -11.34 -15.22
CA GLY A 160 -4.66 -12.07 -16.05
C GLY A 160 -5.72 -11.20 -16.75
N ALA A 161 -5.69 -9.90 -16.58
CA ALA A 161 -6.53 -9.01 -17.38
C ALA A 161 -6.12 -9.10 -18.85
N ARG A 162 -7.01 -9.55 -19.71
CA ARG A 162 -6.77 -9.51 -21.16
C ARG A 162 -6.59 -8.06 -21.56
N THR A 163 -5.47 -7.75 -22.18
CA THR A 163 -5.33 -6.50 -22.94
C THR A 163 -6.51 -6.42 -23.89
N ARG A 164 -7.43 -5.48 -23.69
CA ARG A 164 -8.49 -5.24 -24.66
C ARG A 164 -7.79 -4.77 -25.94
N THR A 165 -7.57 -5.69 -26.86
CA THR A 165 -7.25 -5.32 -28.24
C THR A 165 -8.44 -4.49 -28.70
N ARG A 166 -8.21 -3.18 -28.92
CA ARG A 166 -9.21 -2.38 -29.62
C ARG A 166 -9.38 -3.03 -30.98
N ILE A 167 -10.53 -3.66 -31.19
CA ILE A 167 -10.96 -4.06 -32.50
C ILE A 167 -11.18 -2.76 -33.29
N PRO A 168 -10.56 -2.63 -34.46
CA PRO A 168 -10.64 -1.44 -35.28
C PRO A 168 -12.08 -1.14 -35.70
#